data_d2508db78ad25a6e5a88521973267ed3
#
_entry.id   d2508db78ad25a6e5a88521973267ed3
#
_cell.length_a   1.000
_cell.length_b   1.000
_cell.length_c   1.000
_cell.angle_alpha   90.00
_cell.angle_beta   90.00
_cell.angle_gamma   90.00
#
_symmetry.space_group_name_H-M   'P 1'
#
loop_
_entity.id
_entity.type
_entity.pdbx_description
1 polymer ?
#
loop_
_entity_poly.entity_id
_entity_poly.type
_entity_poly.pdbx_seq_one_letter_code
_entity_poly.pdbx_strand_id
1 'polypeptide(L)'
;MAIKVIKQYSVFLMNEPGALKKFAELFVQEKVNIIAISQDVRYDAAVVRIAVKYNEEISHALTKAGFTSVKTDAICLETEDRAGIARDIGDVLFKQGINITTIYGASTEKGMSRWIVVVSDITKALNALESSGLFN
;
A
#
# COMPACT_ATOMS: atom_id res chain seq x y z
N MET A 1 4.62 14.09 -9.64
CA MET A 1 5.24 12.78 -9.58
C MET A 1 6.00 12.60 -8.31
N ALA A 2 5.78 11.52 -7.63
CA ALA A 2 6.43 11.34 -6.34
C ALA A 2 6.70 9.87 -6.06
N ILE A 3 7.86 9.62 -5.45
CA ILE A 3 8.20 8.34 -4.85
C ILE A 3 8.45 8.64 -3.38
N LYS A 4 7.67 8.05 -2.49
CA LYS A 4 7.78 8.35 -1.05
C LYS A 4 7.49 7.12 -0.21
N VAL A 5 8.01 7.12 1.01
CA VAL A 5 7.72 6.09 1.99
C VAL A 5 6.40 6.42 2.68
N ILE A 6 5.55 5.42 2.82
CA ILE A 6 4.29 5.50 3.53
C ILE A 6 4.18 4.33 4.51
N LYS A 7 3.10 4.27 5.25
CA LYS A 7 2.78 3.11 6.11
C LYS A 7 1.67 2.29 5.49
N GLN A 8 1.80 0.97 5.59
CA GLN A 8 0.75 0.05 5.24
C GLN A 8 0.36 -0.76 6.47
N TYR A 9 -0.93 -0.87 6.71
CA TYR A 9 -1.49 -1.76 7.73
C TYR A 9 -2.15 -2.92 7.03
N SER A 10 -1.74 -4.14 7.41
CA SER A 10 -2.45 -5.36 7.00
C SER A 10 -3.30 -5.81 8.17
N VAL A 11 -4.61 -5.93 7.96
CA VAL A 11 -5.57 -6.20 9.02
C VAL A 11 -6.40 -7.41 8.63
N PHE A 12 -6.59 -8.32 9.59
CA PHE A 12 -7.39 -9.53 9.37
C PHE A 12 -8.83 -9.27 9.79
N LEU A 13 -9.76 -9.49 8.87
CA LEU A 13 -11.20 -9.32 9.10
C LEU A 13 -11.93 -10.65 8.91
N MET A 14 -13.06 -10.82 9.57
CA MET A 14 -13.94 -11.92 9.26
C MET A 14 -14.60 -11.69 7.90
N ASN A 15 -14.74 -12.75 7.11
CA ASN A 15 -15.41 -12.66 5.81
C ASN A 15 -16.92 -12.69 6.00
N GLU A 16 -17.48 -11.53 6.35
CA GLU A 16 -18.91 -11.38 6.58
C GLU A 16 -19.37 -9.98 6.15
N PRO A 17 -20.67 -9.82 5.79
CA PRO A 17 -21.18 -8.50 5.42
C PRO A 17 -20.98 -7.49 6.55
N GLY A 18 -20.59 -6.28 6.19
CA GLY A 18 -20.39 -5.19 7.13
C GLY A 18 -19.04 -5.13 7.82
N ALA A 19 -18.19 -6.17 7.67
CA ALA A 19 -16.86 -6.18 8.29
C ALA A 19 -15.98 -5.00 7.83
N LEU A 20 -15.95 -4.76 6.53
CA LEU A 20 -15.17 -3.65 5.97
C LEU A 20 -15.70 -2.30 6.45
N LYS A 21 -17.01 -2.13 6.49
CA LYS A 21 -17.63 -0.88 6.96
C LYS A 21 -17.23 -0.57 8.40
N LYS A 22 -17.32 -1.55 9.27
CA LYS A 22 -16.98 -1.40 10.69
C LYS A 22 -15.52 -1.04 10.86
N PHE A 23 -14.65 -1.70 10.11
CA PHE A 23 -13.21 -1.43 10.12
C PHE A 23 -12.91 -0.01 9.59
N ALA A 24 -13.51 0.38 8.47
CA ALA A 24 -13.28 1.68 7.85
C ALA A 24 -13.76 2.85 8.72
N GLU A 25 -14.78 2.65 9.55
CA GLU A 25 -15.27 3.67 10.47
C GLU A 25 -14.19 4.14 11.45
N LEU A 26 -13.23 3.29 11.81
CA LEU A 26 -12.12 3.70 12.68
C LEU A 26 -11.28 4.81 12.04
N PHE A 27 -11.08 4.74 10.75
CA PHE A 27 -10.30 5.75 10.02
C PHE A 27 -11.02 7.09 10.00
N VAL A 28 -12.34 7.07 9.92
CA VAL A 28 -13.17 8.28 10.02
C VAL A 28 -13.06 8.87 11.43
N GLN A 29 -13.20 8.05 12.46
CA GLN A 29 -13.13 8.48 13.86
C GLN A 29 -11.77 9.06 14.21
N GLU A 30 -10.70 8.44 13.74
CA GLU A 30 -9.33 8.88 14.01
C GLU A 30 -8.85 9.95 13.03
N LYS A 31 -9.68 10.34 12.07
CA LYS A 31 -9.38 11.35 11.05
C LYS A 31 -8.14 10.99 10.23
N VAL A 32 -7.97 9.71 9.95
CA VAL A 32 -6.86 9.21 9.13
C VAL A 32 -7.36 8.99 7.71
N ASN A 33 -6.72 9.63 6.75
CA ASN A 33 -7.07 9.48 5.35
C ASN A 33 -6.41 8.25 4.75
N ILE A 34 -7.21 7.48 4.00
CA ILE A 34 -6.73 6.29 3.31
C ILE A 34 -6.20 6.71 1.93
N ILE A 35 -4.92 6.42 1.67
CA ILE A 35 -4.29 6.69 0.38
C ILE A 35 -4.68 5.62 -0.64
N ALA A 36 -4.71 4.37 -0.20
CA ALA A 36 -5.06 3.23 -1.04
C ALA A 36 -5.53 2.08 -0.18
N ILE A 37 -6.34 1.19 -0.75
CA ILE A 37 -6.88 0.04 -0.05
C ILE A 37 -6.94 -1.15 -0.99
N SER A 38 -6.65 -2.33 -0.46
CA SER A 38 -6.76 -3.60 -1.16
C SER A 38 -7.33 -4.63 -0.19
N GLN A 39 -8.27 -5.45 -0.66
CA GLN A 39 -8.84 -6.52 0.16
C GLN A 39 -8.83 -7.83 -0.60
N ASP A 40 -8.37 -8.86 0.07
CA ASP A 40 -8.34 -10.22 -0.43
C ASP A 40 -9.06 -11.13 0.55
N VAL A 41 -9.78 -12.11 0.02
CA VAL A 41 -10.45 -13.12 0.83
C VAL A 41 -9.75 -14.46 0.62
N ARG A 42 -9.40 -15.12 1.72
CA ARG A 42 -8.88 -16.47 1.70
C ARG A 42 -9.64 -17.30 2.72
N TYR A 43 -10.39 -18.29 2.24
CA TYR A 43 -11.26 -19.13 3.08
C TYR A 43 -12.32 -18.24 3.74
N ASP A 44 -12.39 -18.25 5.08
CA ASP A 44 -13.33 -17.50 5.87
C ASP A 44 -12.77 -16.18 6.42
N ALA A 45 -11.56 -15.84 6.05
CA ALA A 45 -10.89 -14.62 6.50
C ALA A 45 -10.58 -13.70 5.33
N ALA A 46 -10.66 -12.40 5.59
CA ALA A 46 -10.25 -11.36 4.66
C ALA A 46 -8.99 -10.68 5.18
N VAL A 47 -8.09 -10.32 4.27
CA VAL A 47 -6.94 -9.48 4.59
C VAL A 47 -7.16 -8.15 3.89
N VAL A 48 -7.21 -7.08 4.67
CA VAL A 48 -7.30 -5.71 4.14
C VAL A 48 -5.97 -5.03 4.31
N ARG A 49 -5.46 -4.46 3.23
CA ARG A 49 -4.23 -3.66 3.27
C ARG A 49 -4.61 -2.22 3.04
N ILE A 50 -4.22 -1.36 3.97
CA ILE A 50 -4.52 0.07 3.91
C ILE A 50 -3.22 0.85 3.94
N ALA A 51 -3.08 1.74 2.97
CA ALA A 51 -1.94 2.66 2.90
C ALA A 51 -2.35 4.02 3.44
N VAL A 52 -1.51 4.57 4.32
CA VAL A 52 -1.70 5.89 4.91
C VAL A 52 -0.37 6.65 4.87
N LYS A 53 -0.40 7.97 5.06
CA LYS A 53 0.81 8.78 5.14
C LYS A 53 1.74 8.24 6.23
N TYR A 54 3.03 8.41 6.04
CA TYR A 54 4.05 7.86 6.94
C TYR A 54 3.86 8.26 8.40
N ASN A 55 3.46 9.49 8.64
CA ASN A 55 3.28 10.03 10.00
C ASN A 55 1.89 9.80 10.59
N GLU A 56 0.99 9.16 9.86
CA GLU A 56 -0.31 8.79 10.40
C GLU A 56 -0.18 7.51 11.23
N GLU A 57 -0.86 7.47 12.38
CA GLU A 57 -0.77 6.33 13.28
C GLU A 57 -2.17 5.86 13.67
N ILE A 58 -2.46 4.59 13.46
CA ILE A 58 -3.76 4.00 13.79
C ILE A 58 -3.63 2.66 14.54
N SER A 59 -2.41 2.20 14.81
CA SER A 59 -2.18 0.91 15.47
C SER A 59 -2.93 0.79 16.80
N HIS A 60 -2.91 1.84 17.61
CA HIS A 60 -3.56 1.82 18.92
C HIS A 60 -5.07 1.68 18.80
N ALA A 61 -5.68 2.44 17.88
CA ALA A 61 -7.12 2.36 17.64
C ALA A 61 -7.54 0.99 17.14
N LEU A 62 -6.75 0.39 16.24
CA LEU A 62 -7.01 -0.95 15.74
C LEU A 62 -6.96 -1.99 16.84
N THR A 63 -5.92 -1.96 17.67
CA THR A 63 -5.76 -2.88 18.80
C THR A 63 -6.91 -2.72 19.80
N LYS A 64 -7.24 -1.49 20.14
CA LYS A 64 -8.33 -1.20 21.08
C LYS A 64 -9.69 -1.70 20.58
N ALA A 65 -9.91 -1.67 19.27
CA ALA A 65 -11.13 -2.15 18.64
C ALA A 65 -11.13 -3.67 18.43
N GLY A 66 -10.06 -4.37 18.80
CA GLY A 66 -9.98 -5.82 18.71
C GLY A 66 -9.43 -6.35 17.39
N PHE A 67 -8.88 -5.50 16.55
CA PHE A 67 -8.30 -5.94 15.27
C PHE A 67 -6.83 -6.33 15.44
N THR A 68 -6.45 -7.42 14.77
CA THR A 68 -5.05 -7.81 14.64
C THR A 68 -4.49 -7.16 13.38
N SER A 69 -3.39 -6.43 13.54
CA SER A 69 -2.78 -5.71 12.42
C SER A 69 -1.28 -5.85 12.39
N VAL A 70 -0.70 -5.72 11.20
CA VAL A 70 0.75 -5.66 10.98
C VAL A 70 1.05 -4.36 10.24
N LYS A 71 1.92 -3.55 10.83
CA LYS A 71 2.36 -2.29 10.24
C LYS A 71 3.67 -2.49 9.50
N THR A 72 3.77 -1.98 8.28
CA THR A 72 4.93 -2.14 7.41
C THR A 72 5.20 -0.83 6.68
N ASP A 73 6.47 -0.50 6.47
CA ASP A 73 6.83 0.58 5.56
C ASP A 73 6.59 0.12 4.13
N ALA A 74 6.06 1.02 3.32
CA ALA A 74 5.77 0.75 1.91
C ALA A 74 6.20 1.93 1.06
N ILE A 75 6.33 1.70 -0.23
CA ILE A 75 6.64 2.75 -1.20
C ILE A 75 5.34 3.13 -1.92
N CYS A 76 5.04 4.42 -1.94
CA CYS A 76 3.99 4.98 -2.77
C CYS A 76 4.64 5.65 -3.97
N LEU A 77 4.31 5.19 -5.16
CA LEU A 77 4.82 5.72 -6.42
C LEU A 77 3.65 6.30 -7.20
N GLU A 78 3.71 7.60 -7.47
CA GLU A 78 2.72 8.29 -8.29
C GLU A 78 3.40 8.79 -9.56
N THR A 79 2.90 8.37 -10.71
CA THR A 79 3.52 8.65 -12.01
C THR A 79 2.46 8.75 -13.10
N GLU A 80 2.84 9.28 -14.25
CA GLU A 80 1.96 9.29 -15.40
C GLU A 80 1.55 7.86 -15.74
N ASP A 81 0.27 7.69 -16.05
CA ASP A 81 -0.25 6.38 -16.42
C ASP A 81 0.21 6.04 -17.85
N ARG A 82 0.76 4.84 -18.00
CA ARG A 82 1.18 4.29 -19.28
C ARG A 82 1.26 2.78 -19.21
N ALA A 83 1.17 2.14 -20.33
CA ALA A 83 1.40 0.70 -20.41
C ALA A 83 2.84 0.39 -19.97
N GLY A 84 3.02 -0.67 -19.21
CA GLY A 84 4.33 -1.14 -18.81
C GLY A 84 4.85 -0.63 -17.49
N ILE A 85 4.11 0.19 -16.73
CA ILE A 85 4.59 0.67 -15.43
C ILE A 85 4.86 -0.49 -14.47
N ALA A 86 3.95 -1.44 -14.37
CA ALA A 86 4.14 -2.60 -13.48
C ALA A 86 5.37 -3.40 -13.87
N ARG A 87 5.58 -3.60 -15.17
CA ARG A 87 6.77 -4.27 -15.68
C ARG A 87 8.04 -3.50 -15.30
N ASP A 88 8.03 -2.18 -15.45
CA ASP A 88 9.20 -1.35 -15.14
C ASP A 88 9.54 -1.37 -13.66
N ILE A 89 8.54 -1.29 -12.79
CA ILE A 89 8.75 -1.45 -11.34
C ILE A 89 9.40 -2.80 -11.06
N GLY A 90 8.84 -3.87 -11.61
CA GLY A 90 9.36 -5.21 -11.43
C GLY A 90 10.79 -5.35 -11.94
N ASP A 91 11.08 -4.80 -13.11
CA ASP A 91 12.41 -4.90 -13.71
C ASP A 91 13.48 -4.16 -12.91
N VAL A 92 13.17 -2.92 -12.51
CA VAL A 92 14.11 -2.11 -11.70
C VAL A 92 14.48 -2.84 -10.41
N LEU A 93 13.49 -3.39 -9.73
CA LEU A 93 13.71 -4.08 -8.45
C LEU A 93 14.37 -5.43 -8.66
N PHE A 94 14.01 -6.16 -9.70
CA PHE A 94 14.63 -7.43 -10.05
C PHE A 94 16.13 -7.28 -10.27
N LYS A 95 16.56 -6.26 -10.99
CA LYS A 95 17.98 -6.00 -11.27
C LYS A 95 18.80 -5.75 -10.01
N GLN A 96 18.14 -5.33 -8.92
CA GLN A 96 18.80 -5.11 -7.63
C GLN A 96 18.62 -6.29 -6.68
N GLY A 97 18.00 -7.37 -7.13
CA GLY A 97 17.77 -8.54 -6.28
C GLY A 97 16.73 -8.29 -5.19
N ILE A 98 15.84 -7.33 -5.39
CA ILE A 98 14.82 -6.97 -4.40
C ILE A 98 13.53 -7.70 -4.70
N ASN A 99 12.98 -8.39 -3.69
CA ASN A 99 11.71 -9.08 -3.82
C ASN A 99 10.54 -8.14 -3.51
N ILE A 100 9.50 -8.21 -4.33
CA ILE A 100 8.24 -7.52 -4.10
C ILE A 100 7.31 -8.49 -3.38
N THR A 101 6.88 -8.13 -2.16
CA THR A 101 5.97 -8.97 -1.38
C THR A 101 4.51 -8.59 -1.59
N THR A 102 4.23 -7.33 -1.87
CA THR A 102 2.87 -6.85 -2.13
C THR A 102 2.94 -5.70 -3.12
N ILE A 103 2.03 -5.69 -4.09
CA ILE A 103 1.89 -4.57 -5.01
C ILE A 103 0.41 -4.41 -5.38
N TYR A 104 -0.06 -3.19 -5.36
CA TYR A 104 -1.38 -2.84 -5.87
C TYR A 104 -1.37 -1.41 -6.39
N GLY A 105 -2.18 -1.17 -7.39
CA GLY A 105 -2.19 0.12 -8.03
C GLY A 105 -3.44 0.35 -8.86
N ALA A 106 -3.66 1.61 -9.22
CA ALA A 106 -4.77 2.00 -10.07
C ALA A 106 -4.43 3.28 -10.83
N SER A 107 -5.02 3.43 -12.01
CA SER A 107 -4.95 4.66 -12.77
C SER A 107 -6.12 5.57 -12.43
N THR A 108 -5.95 6.86 -12.66
CA THR A 108 -7.01 7.86 -12.51
C THR A 108 -7.43 8.36 -13.89
N GLU A 109 -8.59 9.01 -13.95
CA GLU A 109 -9.07 9.61 -15.21
C GLU A 109 -8.17 10.74 -15.71
N LYS A 110 -7.34 11.29 -14.83
CA LYS A 110 -6.43 12.40 -15.16
C LYS A 110 -5.09 11.94 -15.73
N GLY A 111 -4.98 10.68 -16.12
CA GLY A 111 -3.76 10.15 -16.71
C GLY A 111 -2.64 9.90 -15.72
N MET A 112 -2.95 9.79 -14.44
CA MET A 112 -1.99 9.43 -13.39
C MET A 112 -2.27 8.03 -12.86
N SER A 113 -1.25 7.39 -12.33
CA SER A 113 -1.40 6.12 -11.63
C SER A 113 -0.68 6.19 -10.28
N ARG A 114 -1.21 5.42 -9.32
CA ARG A 114 -0.62 5.29 -8.00
C ARG A 114 -0.36 3.82 -7.73
N TRP A 115 0.83 3.52 -7.26
CA TRP A 115 1.26 2.16 -6.95
C TRP A 115 1.76 2.10 -5.52
N ILE A 116 1.33 1.09 -4.79
CA ILE A 116 1.82 0.80 -3.44
C ILE A 116 2.63 -0.47 -3.54
N VAL A 117 3.88 -0.41 -3.07
CA VAL A 117 4.82 -1.53 -3.21
C VAL A 117 5.46 -1.81 -1.86
N VAL A 118 5.37 -3.05 -1.41
CA VAL A 118 6.07 -3.55 -0.22
C VAL A 118 7.19 -4.46 -0.70
N VAL A 119 8.39 -4.19 -0.22
CA VAL A 119 9.61 -4.82 -0.72
C VAL A 119 10.47 -5.35 0.41
N SER A 120 11.40 -6.26 0.08
CA SER A 120 12.32 -6.86 1.05
C SER A 120 13.38 -5.89 1.59
N ASP A 121 13.74 -4.86 0.81
CA ASP A 121 14.73 -3.85 1.20
C ASP A 121 14.29 -2.49 0.68
N ILE A 122 13.65 -1.72 1.55
CA ILE A 122 13.01 -0.46 1.15
C ILE A 122 14.02 0.63 0.78
N THR A 123 15.12 0.73 1.50
CA THR A 123 16.14 1.75 1.22
C THR A 123 16.76 1.54 -0.15
N LYS A 124 17.12 0.30 -0.43
CA LYS A 124 17.70 -0.07 -1.73
C LYS A 124 16.70 0.11 -2.86
N ALA A 125 15.43 -0.23 -2.60
CA ALA A 125 14.36 -0.08 -3.58
C ALA A 125 14.11 1.40 -3.93
N LEU A 126 14.04 2.27 -2.92
CA LEU A 126 13.87 3.70 -3.14
C LEU A 126 14.96 4.26 -4.02
N ASN A 127 16.21 3.94 -3.69
CA ASN A 127 17.37 4.41 -4.48
C ASN A 127 17.28 3.92 -5.91
N ALA A 128 16.95 2.66 -6.13
CA ALA A 128 16.86 2.08 -7.47
C ALA A 128 15.74 2.72 -8.28
N LEU A 129 14.58 2.92 -7.69
CA LEU A 129 13.43 3.52 -8.38
C LEU A 129 13.69 4.98 -8.72
N GLU A 130 14.27 5.75 -7.80
CA GLU A 130 14.60 7.15 -8.05
C GLU A 130 15.66 7.30 -9.12
N SER A 131 16.69 6.45 -9.09
CA SER A 131 17.81 6.52 -10.03
C SER A 131 17.45 6.03 -11.42
N SER A 132 16.37 5.29 -11.57
CA SER A 132 15.99 4.72 -12.88
C SER A 132 15.57 5.78 -13.90
N GLY A 133 15.02 6.89 -13.45
CA GLY A 133 14.45 7.93 -14.31
C GLY A 133 13.16 7.55 -15.01
N LEU A 134 12.59 6.37 -14.70
CA LEU A 134 11.40 5.85 -15.39
C LEU A 134 10.09 6.37 -14.85
N PHE A 135 10.08 6.97 -13.66
CA PHE A 135 8.87 7.34 -12.95
C PHE A 135 8.77 8.83 -12.67
N ASN A 136 9.45 9.63 -13.45
CA ASN A 136 9.43 11.09 -13.32
C ASN A 136 8.28 11.72 -14.08
#